data_74f64bfd12e946460df4a6df7118cc43
#
_entry.id   74f64bfd12e946460df4a6df7118cc43
#
_cell.length_a   1.000
_cell.length_b   1.000
_cell.length_c   1.000
_cell.angle_alpha   90.00
_cell.angle_beta   90.00
_cell.angle_gamma   90.00
#
_symmetry.space_group_name_H-M   'P 1'
#
loop_
_entity.id
_entity.type
_entity.pdbx_description
1 polymer ?
#
loop_
_entity_poly.entity_id
_entity_poly.type
_entity_poly.pdbx_seq_one_letter_code
_entity_poly.pdbx_strand_id
1 'polypeptide(L)'
;MEQNINKIARSDIKIILGDFNAEVGKESINKPSTDNESLHNETNNRIKMIQFAIPNGLNVRSTTFPHKDIHRETWYSADGRTVNQTDHVLISNRFRSAITDIRALRGPDIGSDHNLLKMNFRVKLRVKTGNKYNEKRKMVNIFQNPKWKQEYAIEINSKFETLENLDDEDSIDNNINEK
;
A
#
# COMPACT_ATOMS: atom_id res chain seq x y z
N MET A 1 13.39 10.58 15.88
CA MET A 1 12.82 9.53 15.02
C MET A 1 12.42 8.30 15.81
N GLU A 2 13.28 7.75 16.67
CA GLU A 2 13.03 6.55 17.51
C GLU A 2 11.77 6.64 18.38
N GLN A 3 11.55 7.78 19.06
CA GLN A 3 10.38 7.97 19.92
C GLN A 3 9.04 7.84 19.16
N ASN A 4 9.02 8.19 17.88
CA ASN A 4 7.81 8.12 17.07
C ASN A 4 7.55 6.70 16.54
N ILE A 5 8.61 5.96 16.20
CA ILE A 5 8.47 4.58 15.69
C ILE A 5 7.95 3.63 16.76
N ASN A 6 8.30 3.87 18.04
CA ASN A 6 7.87 3.05 19.17
C ASN A 6 6.39 3.24 19.53
N LYS A 7 5.77 4.36 19.09
CA LYS A 7 4.33 4.62 19.27
C LYS A 7 3.45 3.90 18.24
N ILE A 8 4.05 3.45 17.12
CA ILE A 8 3.31 2.79 16.03
C ILE A 8 3.14 1.31 16.39
N ALA A 9 1.92 0.80 16.26
CA ALA A 9 1.63 -0.60 16.55
C ALA A 9 2.50 -1.56 15.71
N ARG A 10 2.82 -2.74 16.26
CA ARG A 10 3.62 -3.75 15.55
C ARG A 10 2.90 -4.34 14.32
N SER A 11 1.57 -4.28 14.30
CA SER A 11 0.72 -4.73 13.19
C SER A 11 0.80 -3.79 11.99
N ASP A 12 1.18 -2.54 12.20
CA ASP A 12 1.11 -1.50 11.19
C ASP A 12 2.34 -1.52 10.27
N ILE A 13 2.13 -1.11 9.03
CA ILE A 13 3.20 -1.00 8.06
C ILE A 13 3.95 0.30 8.32
N LYS A 14 5.22 0.19 8.74
CA LYS A 14 6.09 1.33 8.95
C LYS A 14 6.92 1.55 7.69
N ILE A 15 6.79 2.72 7.08
CA ILE A 15 7.60 3.15 5.94
C ILE A 15 8.22 4.49 6.30
N ILE A 16 9.53 4.62 6.09
CA ILE A 16 10.27 5.86 6.31
C ILE A 16 10.96 6.22 4.99
N LEU A 17 10.72 7.43 4.54
CA LEU A 17 11.22 7.98 3.28
C LEU A 17 11.96 9.27 3.56
N GLY A 18 13.04 9.53 2.83
CA GLY A 18 13.71 10.81 2.87
C GLY A 18 15.18 10.74 2.52
N ASP A 19 15.78 11.93 2.52
CA ASP A 19 17.24 12.09 2.48
C ASP A 19 17.82 11.80 3.87
N PHE A 20 18.63 10.75 3.92
CA PHE A 20 19.34 10.35 5.14
C PHE A 20 20.76 10.90 5.14
N ASN A 21 21.19 11.51 4.05
CA ASN A 21 22.57 11.89 3.83
C ASN A 21 23.52 10.72 4.13
N ALA A 22 23.16 9.51 3.81
CA ALA A 22 23.87 8.29 4.13
C ALA A 22 24.15 7.49 2.86
N GLU A 23 25.39 7.13 2.66
CA GLU A 23 25.85 6.24 1.62
C GLU A 23 25.88 4.82 2.20
N VAL A 24 25.01 3.95 1.71
CA VAL A 24 24.91 2.55 2.18
C VAL A 24 25.70 1.67 1.24
N GLY A 25 26.67 0.94 1.79
CA GLY A 25 27.49 -0.02 1.03
C GLY A 25 26.87 -1.40 0.89
N LYS A 26 27.59 -2.25 0.17
CA LYS A 26 27.23 -3.67 -0.09
C LYS A 26 27.76 -4.65 0.95
N GLU A 27 28.30 -4.15 2.07
CA GLU A 27 28.96 -4.97 3.08
C GLU A 27 27.99 -6.00 3.70
N SER A 28 28.48 -7.21 3.87
CA SER A 28 27.71 -8.31 4.45
C SER A 28 27.33 -8.13 5.91
N ILE A 29 28.09 -7.30 6.66
CA ILE A 29 27.85 -7.06 8.09
C ILE A 29 26.50 -6.36 8.34
N ASN A 30 25.97 -5.63 7.37
CA ASN A 30 24.72 -4.89 7.47
C ASN A 30 23.48 -5.74 7.12
N LYS A 31 23.67 -6.98 6.71
CA LYS A 31 22.57 -7.93 6.47
C LYS A 31 21.94 -8.39 7.81
N PRO A 32 20.63 -8.61 7.87
CA PRO A 32 19.64 -8.62 6.81
C PRO A 32 18.96 -7.27 6.53
N SER A 33 19.47 -6.16 7.07
CA SER A 33 18.83 -4.85 6.93
C SER A 33 19.13 -4.16 5.61
N THR A 34 20.18 -4.58 4.90
CA THR A 34 20.57 -4.08 3.57
C THR A 34 20.78 -5.24 2.61
N ASP A 35 20.66 -4.96 1.32
CA ASP A 35 20.93 -5.89 0.22
C ASP A 35 22.16 -5.42 -0.61
N ASN A 36 22.46 -6.08 -1.72
CA ASN A 36 23.69 -5.86 -2.48
C ASN A 36 23.56 -4.84 -3.62
N GLU A 37 22.37 -4.27 -3.83
CA GLU A 37 22.07 -3.42 -4.97
C GLU A 37 22.18 -1.93 -4.63
N SER A 38 23.30 -1.54 -4.01
CA SER A 38 23.62 -0.14 -3.75
C SER A 38 24.53 0.45 -4.82
N LEU A 39 24.57 1.81 -4.94
CA LEU A 39 25.52 2.53 -5.73
C LEU A 39 26.94 2.43 -5.13
N HIS A 40 27.03 2.42 -3.81
CA HIS A 40 28.28 2.42 -3.06
C HIS A 40 28.75 1.01 -2.70
N ASN A 41 30.07 0.79 -2.69
CA ASN A 41 30.68 -0.47 -2.26
C ASN A 41 30.82 -0.54 -0.74
N GLU A 42 31.14 0.58 -0.12
CA GLU A 42 31.37 0.72 1.32
C GLU A 42 30.39 1.71 1.94
N THR A 43 29.99 1.46 3.17
CA THR A 43 29.16 2.38 3.93
C THR A 43 30.04 3.51 4.48
N ASN A 44 29.81 4.72 3.99
CA ASN A 44 30.57 5.87 4.42
C ASN A 44 29.97 6.40 5.74
N ASN A 45 30.80 6.81 6.67
CA ASN A 45 30.68 7.51 7.96
C ASN A 45 29.28 7.73 8.62
N ARG A 46 28.16 7.31 8.00
CA ARG A 46 26.81 7.55 8.54
C ARG A 46 26.09 6.26 8.88
N ILE A 47 26.77 5.39 9.61
CA ILE A 47 26.24 4.16 10.22
C ILE A 47 24.94 4.40 11.01
N LYS A 48 24.62 5.66 11.36
CA LYS A 48 23.43 6.02 12.15
C LYS A 48 22.12 5.51 11.54
N MET A 49 21.97 5.51 10.22
CA MET A 49 20.77 4.97 9.58
C MET A 49 20.67 3.45 9.77
N ILE A 50 21.78 2.73 9.60
CA ILE A 50 21.83 1.27 9.80
C ILE A 50 21.65 0.93 11.29
N GLN A 51 22.31 1.67 12.18
CA GLN A 51 22.15 1.53 13.64
C GLN A 51 20.71 1.82 14.10
N PHE A 52 20.01 2.68 13.40
CA PHE A 52 18.59 2.92 13.60
C PHE A 52 17.72 1.80 13.01
N ALA A 53 18.04 1.32 11.79
CA ALA A 53 17.23 0.34 11.08
C ALA A 53 17.23 -1.03 11.76
N ILE A 54 18.39 -1.53 12.19
CA ILE A 54 18.56 -2.88 12.75
C ILE A 54 17.71 -3.09 14.02
N PRO A 55 17.82 -2.28 15.08
CA PRO A 55 17.06 -2.48 16.31
C PRO A 55 15.55 -2.30 16.11
N ASN A 56 15.16 -1.47 15.15
CA ASN A 56 13.74 -1.21 14.84
C ASN A 56 13.13 -2.22 13.86
N GLY A 57 13.88 -3.25 13.44
CA GLY A 57 13.40 -4.28 12.52
C GLY A 57 13.05 -3.73 11.16
N LEU A 58 13.78 -2.73 10.69
CA LEU A 58 13.60 -2.09 9.37
C LEU A 58 14.60 -2.65 8.37
N ASN A 59 14.18 -2.69 7.10
CA ASN A 59 15.01 -3.05 5.96
C ASN A 59 15.14 -1.85 5.01
N VAL A 60 16.35 -1.56 4.55
CA VAL A 60 16.68 -0.49 3.60
C VAL A 60 16.40 -0.99 2.18
N ARG A 61 15.18 -0.81 1.70
CA ARG A 61 14.73 -1.38 0.43
C ARG A 61 15.34 -0.73 -0.81
N SER A 62 15.85 0.48 -0.70
CA SER A 62 16.58 1.15 -1.79
C SER A 62 17.85 0.41 -2.24
N THR A 63 18.35 -0.55 -1.45
CA THR A 63 19.52 -1.38 -1.78
C THR A 63 19.16 -2.76 -2.32
N THR A 64 17.89 -2.99 -2.69
CA THR A 64 17.40 -4.35 -3.02
C THR A 64 17.25 -4.59 -4.52
N PHE A 65 16.86 -3.56 -5.29
CA PHE A 65 16.43 -3.76 -6.67
C PHE A 65 17.59 -3.59 -7.65
N PRO A 66 17.79 -4.56 -8.58
CA PRO A 66 18.85 -4.49 -9.57
C PRO A 66 18.51 -3.47 -10.67
N HIS A 67 19.11 -2.30 -10.59
CA HIS A 67 19.00 -1.25 -11.58
C HIS A 67 20.37 -0.81 -12.08
N LYS A 68 20.40 -0.12 -13.22
CA LYS A 68 21.60 0.62 -13.66
C LYS A 68 21.86 1.75 -12.65
N ASP A 69 23.11 2.14 -12.50
CA ASP A 69 23.51 3.17 -11.53
C ASP A 69 22.77 4.48 -11.71
N ILE A 70 22.48 4.88 -12.94
CA ILE A 70 21.67 6.06 -13.28
C ILE A 70 20.27 6.08 -12.61
N HIS A 71 19.76 4.93 -12.19
CA HIS A 71 18.46 4.80 -11.49
C HIS A 71 18.61 4.63 -9.98
N ARG A 72 19.85 4.68 -9.47
CA ARG A 72 20.20 4.66 -8.05
C ARG A 72 20.71 6.01 -7.57
N GLU A 73 21.17 6.86 -8.50
CA GLU A 73 21.70 8.20 -8.22
C GLU A 73 20.56 9.11 -7.77
N THR A 74 20.60 9.53 -6.51
CA THR A 74 19.56 10.40 -5.93
C THR A 74 20.01 11.83 -5.70
N TRP A 75 21.32 12.08 -5.64
CA TRP A 75 21.89 13.40 -5.43
C TRP A 75 23.08 13.66 -6.35
N TYR A 76 23.25 14.92 -6.77
CA TYR A 76 24.35 15.40 -7.59
C TYR A 76 25.03 16.59 -6.94
N SER A 77 26.36 16.61 -6.98
CA SER A 77 27.12 17.81 -6.62
C SER A 77 26.86 18.96 -7.61
N ALA A 78 27.01 20.19 -7.15
CA ALA A 78 26.80 21.39 -7.96
C ALA A 78 27.66 21.44 -9.23
N ASP A 79 28.84 20.80 -9.22
CA ASP A 79 29.74 20.67 -10.37
C ASP A 79 29.40 19.48 -11.30
N GLY A 80 28.39 18.68 -10.93
CA GLY A 80 27.92 17.51 -11.68
C GLY A 80 28.90 16.32 -11.72
N ARG A 81 30.03 16.39 -11.00
CA ARG A 81 31.07 15.35 -11.03
C ARG A 81 30.82 14.21 -10.04
N THR A 82 30.17 14.52 -8.92
CA THR A 82 29.94 13.55 -7.88
C THR A 82 28.45 13.22 -7.85
N VAL A 83 28.14 11.93 -7.79
CA VAL A 83 26.77 11.41 -7.68
C VAL A 83 26.70 10.44 -6.53
N ASN A 84 25.63 10.54 -5.72
CA ASN A 84 25.45 9.71 -4.54
C ASN A 84 24.00 9.17 -4.46
N GLN A 85 23.86 8.08 -3.74
CA GLN A 85 22.59 7.52 -3.31
C GLN A 85 22.40 7.85 -1.82
N THR A 86 21.74 8.96 -1.52
CA THR A 86 21.53 9.47 -0.15
C THR A 86 20.08 9.40 0.31
N ASP A 87 19.15 9.31 -0.66
CA ASP A 87 17.74 9.11 -0.40
C ASP A 87 17.42 7.62 -0.29
N HIS A 88 16.79 7.26 0.82
CA HIS A 88 16.50 5.86 1.09
C HIS A 88 15.03 5.62 1.46
N VAL A 89 14.62 4.38 1.26
CA VAL A 89 13.33 3.86 1.66
C VAL A 89 13.54 2.72 2.66
N LEU A 90 13.06 2.92 3.88
CA LEU A 90 13.08 1.91 4.93
C LEU A 90 11.65 1.40 5.16
N ILE A 91 11.50 0.10 5.34
CA ILE A 91 10.21 -0.53 5.65
C ILE A 91 10.39 -1.59 6.75
N SER A 92 9.34 -1.81 7.55
CA SER A 92 9.32 -2.93 8.50
C SER A 92 9.64 -4.24 7.78
N ASN A 93 10.58 -5.02 8.29
CA ASN A 93 11.09 -6.25 7.66
C ASN A 93 9.97 -7.25 7.31
N ARG A 94 8.92 -7.31 8.16
CA ARG A 94 7.72 -8.12 7.92
C ARG A 94 7.00 -7.78 6.61
N PHE A 95 7.05 -6.53 6.18
CA PHE A 95 6.33 -6.02 5.00
C PHE A 95 7.24 -5.70 3.82
N ARG A 96 8.51 -6.12 3.87
CA ARG A 96 9.50 -5.83 2.82
C ARG A 96 9.04 -6.21 1.41
N SER A 97 8.29 -7.31 1.27
CA SER A 97 7.76 -7.77 -0.02
C SER A 97 6.62 -6.91 -0.59
N ALA A 98 6.10 -5.97 0.18
CA ALA A 98 5.09 -5.03 -0.31
C ALA A 98 5.69 -3.96 -1.23
N ILE A 99 6.98 -3.66 -1.09
CA ILE A 99 7.71 -2.81 -2.04
C ILE A 99 8.20 -3.71 -3.16
N THR A 100 7.80 -3.40 -4.39
CA THR A 100 8.10 -4.20 -5.58
C THR A 100 9.14 -3.58 -6.49
N ASP A 101 9.39 -2.28 -6.36
CA ASP A 101 10.42 -1.55 -7.10
C ASP A 101 10.74 -0.21 -6.43
N ILE A 102 12.00 0.23 -6.52
CA ILE A 102 12.46 1.57 -6.12
C ILE A 102 13.49 2.03 -7.13
N ARG A 103 13.32 3.24 -7.67
CA ARG A 103 14.28 3.83 -8.59
C ARG A 103 14.28 5.35 -8.54
N ALA A 104 15.43 5.96 -8.81
CA ALA A 104 15.54 7.37 -9.08
C ALA A 104 15.10 7.67 -10.52
N LEU A 105 14.34 8.73 -10.70
CA LEU A 105 13.86 9.23 -11.99
C LEU A 105 14.60 10.52 -12.33
N ARG A 106 15.37 10.48 -13.42
CA ARG A 106 15.92 11.66 -14.08
C ARG A 106 14.83 12.27 -14.96
N GLY A 107 14.68 13.55 -14.93
CA GLY A 107 13.79 14.24 -15.88
C GLY A 107 12.83 15.24 -15.26
N PRO A 108 12.16 14.98 -14.13
CA PRO A 108 11.46 16.04 -13.44
C PRO A 108 12.46 17.08 -12.94
N ASP A 109 12.56 18.20 -13.66
CA ASP A 109 13.34 19.35 -13.19
C ASP A 109 12.49 20.12 -12.19
N ILE A 110 12.84 19.98 -10.92
CA ILE A 110 12.20 20.69 -9.80
C ILE A 110 13.11 21.77 -9.20
N GLY A 111 14.21 22.10 -9.91
CA GLY A 111 15.21 23.05 -9.40
C GLY A 111 15.96 22.55 -8.17
N SER A 112 16.12 21.23 -8.01
CA SER A 112 16.81 20.57 -6.91
C SER A 112 18.02 19.78 -7.44
N ASP A 113 19.05 19.66 -6.63
CA ASP A 113 20.18 18.77 -6.82
C ASP A 113 19.86 17.29 -6.54
N HIS A 114 18.61 17.00 -6.11
CA HIS A 114 18.10 15.64 -5.93
C HIS A 114 17.20 15.18 -7.08
N ASN A 115 17.31 13.90 -7.42
CA ASN A 115 16.38 13.20 -8.30
C ASN A 115 15.14 12.73 -7.53
N LEU A 116 14.00 12.67 -8.22
CA LEU A 116 12.78 12.11 -7.67
C LEU A 116 12.94 10.60 -7.42
N LEU A 117 12.82 10.16 -6.18
CA LEU A 117 12.80 8.74 -5.83
C LEU A 117 11.37 8.18 -5.95
N LYS A 118 11.18 7.24 -6.87
CA LYS A 118 9.89 6.55 -7.09
C LYS A 118 9.90 5.18 -6.42
N MET A 119 8.84 4.88 -5.67
CA MET A 119 8.61 3.57 -5.05
C MET A 119 7.29 2.97 -5.53
N ASN A 120 7.30 1.70 -5.91
CA ASN A 120 6.09 0.93 -6.19
C ASN A 120 5.71 0.10 -4.95
N PHE A 121 4.54 0.41 -4.38
CA PHE A 121 4.04 -0.22 -3.16
C PHE A 121 2.73 -0.96 -3.42
N ARG A 122 2.67 -2.24 -3.05
CA ARG A 122 1.50 -3.11 -3.24
C ARG A 122 0.98 -3.63 -1.91
N VAL A 123 -0.23 -3.20 -1.54
CA VAL A 123 -0.94 -3.71 -0.36
C VAL A 123 -1.90 -4.81 -0.78
N LYS A 124 -1.80 -5.97 -0.12
CA LYS A 124 -2.81 -7.01 -0.23
C LYS A 124 -3.87 -6.76 0.84
N LEU A 125 -5.01 -6.22 0.44
CA LEU A 125 -6.15 -6.11 1.34
C LEU A 125 -6.77 -7.49 1.52
N ARG A 126 -6.77 -8.00 2.75
CA ARG A 126 -7.53 -9.20 3.10
C ARG A 126 -8.97 -8.78 3.33
N VAL A 127 -9.81 -8.93 2.33
CA VAL A 127 -11.25 -8.87 2.54
C VAL A 127 -11.62 -10.04 3.46
N LYS A 128 -12.13 -9.76 4.66
CA LYS A 128 -12.88 -10.77 5.40
C LYS A 128 -14.10 -11.09 4.54
N THR A 129 -14.00 -12.12 3.72
CA THR A 129 -15.20 -12.75 3.20
C THR A 129 -15.92 -13.26 4.44
N GLY A 130 -16.93 -12.49 4.91
CA GLY A 130 -17.87 -13.00 5.89
C GLY A 130 -18.33 -14.36 5.38
N ASN A 131 -18.49 -15.30 6.29
CA ASN A 131 -18.80 -16.69 5.99
C ASN A 131 -20.15 -16.73 5.24
N LYS A 132 -20.15 -16.48 3.93
CA LYS A 132 -21.33 -16.64 3.04
C LYS A 132 -21.95 -18.05 3.16
N TYR A 133 -21.15 -19.00 3.62
CA TYR A 133 -21.60 -20.37 3.88
C TYR A 133 -22.56 -20.47 5.07
N ASN A 134 -22.42 -19.63 6.10
CA ASN A 134 -23.30 -19.63 7.26
C ASN A 134 -24.63 -18.89 6.98
N GLU A 135 -24.60 -17.88 6.11
CA GLU A 135 -25.85 -17.19 5.71
C GLU A 135 -26.75 -18.08 4.85
N LYS A 136 -26.16 -18.81 3.89
CA LYS A 136 -26.92 -19.78 3.08
C LYS A 136 -27.53 -20.90 3.94
N ARG A 137 -26.79 -21.42 4.93
CA ARG A 137 -27.32 -22.43 5.86
C ARG A 137 -28.41 -21.87 6.78
N LYS A 138 -28.28 -20.64 7.25
CA LYS A 138 -29.33 -19.97 8.03
C LYS A 138 -30.60 -19.76 7.18
N MET A 139 -30.48 -19.31 5.93
CA MET A 139 -31.63 -19.18 5.04
C MET A 139 -32.35 -20.50 4.79
N VAL A 140 -31.62 -21.58 4.49
CA VAL A 140 -32.23 -22.88 4.25
C VAL A 140 -32.99 -23.37 5.48
N ASN A 141 -32.47 -23.18 6.70
CA ASN A 141 -33.15 -23.56 7.92
C ASN A 141 -34.38 -22.69 8.22
N ILE A 142 -34.40 -21.43 7.86
CA ILE A 142 -35.53 -20.52 7.97
C ILE A 142 -36.71 -21.03 7.11
N PHE A 143 -36.44 -21.44 5.87
CA PHE A 143 -37.46 -21.94 4.95
C PHE A 143 -37.99 -23.33 5.29
N GLN A 144 -37.38 -24.09 6.20
CA GLN A 144 -37.90 -25.34 6.72
C GLN A 144 -39.01 -25.15 7.78
N ASN A 145 -39.13 -23.96 8.39
CA ASN A 145 -40.16 -23.64 9.33
C ASN A 145 -41.38 -23.04 8.58
N PRO A 146 -42.57 -23.71 8.62
CA PRO A 146 -43.73 -23.26 7.84
C PRO A 146 -44.21 -21.85 8.23
N LYS A 147 -44.03 -21.45 9.49
CA LYS A 147 -44.41 -20.11 9.99
C LYS A 147 -43.57 -19.01 9.31
N TRP A 148 -42.24 -19.18 9.26
CA TRP A 148 -41.33 -18.23 8.61
C TRP A 148 -41.54 -18.17 7.09
N LYS A 149 -41.88 -19.29 6.46
CA LYS A 149 -42.20 -19.34 5.04
C LYS A 149 -43.44 -18.51 4.72
N GLN A 150 -44.43 -18.55 5.57
CA GLN A 150 -45.69 -17.83 5.42
C GLN A 150 -45.48 -16.31 5.63
N GLU A 151 -44.77 -15.92 6.69
CA GLU A 151 -44.41 -14.52 6.95
C GLU A 151 -43.57 -13.90 5.82
N TYR A 152 -42.60 -14.65 5.30
CA TYR A 152 -41.78 -14.21 4.16
C TYR A 152 -42.60 -14.05 2.88
N ALA A 153 -43.51 -14.94 2.61
CA ALA A 153 -44.41 -14.83 1.43
C ALA A 153 -45.30 -13.58 1.52
N ILE A 154 -45.84 -13.28 2.71
CA ILE A 154 -46.63 -12.06 2.93
C ILE A 154 -45.80 -10.80 2.73
N GLU A 155 -44.58 -10.75 3.28
CA GLU A 155 -43.68 -9.60 3.14
C GLU A 155 -43.27 -9.36 1.69
N ILE A 156 -43.00 -10.43 0.95
CA ILE A 156 -42.64 -10.32 -0.47
C ILE A 156 -43.83 -9.81 -1.30
N ASN A 157 -45.02 -10.40 -1.10
CA ASN A 157 -46.20 -9.96 -1.84
C ASN A 157 -46.54 -8.50 -1.58
N SER A 158 -46.44 -8.02 -0.34
CA SER A 158 -46.66 -6.60 -0.04
C SER A 158 -45.66 -5.67 -0.70
N LYS A 159 -44.39 -6.09 -0.89
CA LYS A 159 -43.41 -5.32 -1.60
C LYS A 159 -43.64 -5.30 -3.11
N PHE A 160 -44.11 -6.40 -3.67
CA PHE A 160 -44.48 -6.45 -5.12
C PHE A 160 -45.72 -5.60 -5.42
N GLU A 161 -46.74 -5.64 -4.57
CA GLU A 161 -47.90 -4.74 -4.72
C GLU A 161 -47.52 -3.26 -4.67
N THR A 162 -46.53 -2.91 -3.83
CA THR A 162 -46.06 -1.53 -3.77
C THR A 162 -45.31 -1.12 -5.06
N LEU A 163 -44.58 -2.05 -5.71
CA LEU A 163 -43.91 -1.80 -6.98
C LEU A 163 -44.89 -1.70 -8.15
N GLU A 164 -45.90 -2.58 -8.21
CA GLU A 164 -46.94 -2.54 -9.25
C GLU A 164 -47.71 -1.21 -9.21
N ASN A 165 -48.05 -0.70 -8.01
CA ASN A 165 -48.69 0.60 -7.86
C ASN A 165 -47.83 1.78 -8.31
N LEU A 166 -46.49 1.69 -8.22
CA LEU A 166 -45.57 2.72 -8.73
C LEU A 166 -45.48 2.72 -10.25
N ASP A 167 -45.52 1.56 -10.90
CA ASP A 167 -45.50 1.44 -12.35
C ASP A 167 -46.83 1.96 -12.98
N ASP A 168 -47.96 1.86 -12.29
CA ASP A 168 -49.25 2.42 -12.70
C ASP A 168 -49.29 3.95 -12.58
N GLU A 169 -48.63 4.56 -11.60
CA GLU A 169 -48.54 6.03 -11.47
C GLU A 169 -47.65 6.64 -12.59
N ASP A 170 -46.54 6.01 -12.92
CA ASP A 170 -45.66 6.47 -14.02
C ASP A 170 -46.30 6.34 -15.41
N SER A 171 -47.26 5.44 -15.57
CA SER A 171 -48.00 5.28 -16.83
C SER A 171 -49.10 6.34 -17.04
N ILE A 172 -49.60 6.97 -15.99
CA ILE A 172 -50.61 8.04 -16.03
C ILE A 172 -50.00 9.38 -16.40
N ASP A 173 -48.80 9.69 -15.92
CA ASP A 173 -48.12 10.95 -16.20
C ASP A 173 -47.62 11.09 -17.65
N ASN A 174 -47.36 9.97 -18.34
CA ASN A 174 -46.94 10.00 -19.73
C ASN A 174 -48.10 10.26 -20.72
N ASN A 175 -49.37 10.11 -20.32
CA ASN A 175 -50.56 10.36 -21.18
C ASN A 175 -51.05 11.81 -21.10
N ILE A 176 -50.50 12.66 -20.23
CA ILE A 176 -50.96 14.07 -20.09
C ILE A 176 -50.13 15.04 -20.95
N ASN A 177 -48.97 14.61 -21.44
CA ASN A 177 -48.07 15.47 -22.26
C ASN A 177 -48.20 15.34 -23.79
N GLU A 178 -49.19 14.58 -24.31
CA GLU A 178 -49.49 14.52 -25.72
C GLU A 178 -50.89 15.12 -26.05
N LYS A 179 -51.06 16.42 -25.81
CA LYS A 179 -52.13 17.20 -26.44
C LYS A 179 -51.72 18.65 -26.65
#